data_b3a5ec1cc55672e666b382234eb425da
#
_entry.id   b3a5ec1cc55672e666b382234eb425da
#
_cell.length_a   1.000
_cell.length_b   1.000
_cell.length_c   1.000
_cell.angle_alpha   90.00
_cell.angle_beta   90.00
_cell.angle_gamma   90.00
#
_symmetry.space_group_name_H-M   'P 1'
#
loop_
_entity.id
_entity.type
_entity.pdbx_description
1 polymer ?
#
loop_
_entity_poly.entity_id
_entity_poly.type
_entity_poly.pdbx_seq_one_letter_code
_entity_poly.pdbx_strand_id
1 'polypeptide(L)'
;VWATVDELEDLVGAQIRHRRLQRNLTLDQVAEQAGLARRTVQNLEHGHGSTLATLAKVLRVLDADDWLATLTPPEPISPVALRDQQQRNQRQRATGHGRG
;
A
#
# COMPACT_ATOMS: atom_id res chain seq x y z
N VAL A 1 20.07 11.81 6.71
CA VAL A 1 19.03 11.80 6.18
C VAL A 1 17.90 10.92 6.72
N TRP A 2 17.55 11.24 7.94
CA TRP A 2 16.54 10.48 8.63
C TRP A 2 15.31 11.35 8.76
N ALA A 3 14.27 10.99 8.03
CA ALA A 3 12.99 11.67 8.10
C ALA A 3 12.18 11.12 9.27
N THR A 4 11.35 11.96 9.84
CA THR A 4 10.37 11.52 10.83
C THR A 4 9.26 10.72 10.13
N VAL A 5 8.45 10.01 10.91
CA VAL A 5 7.31 9.28 10.35
C VAL A 5 6.35 10.26 9.66
N ASP A 6 6.12 11.42 10.26
CA ASP A 6 5.24 12.43 9.67
C ASP A 6 5.77 12.92 8.33
N GLU A 7 7.08 13.16 8.25
CA GLU A 7 7.70 13.58 7.01
C GLU A 7 7.60 12.49 5.93
N LEU A 8 7.73 11.24 6.32
CA LEU A 8 7.58 10.11 5.39
C LEU A 8 6.14 9.99 4.90
N GLU A 9 5.18 10.19 5.78
CA GLU A 9 3.77 10.19 5.38
C GLU A 9 3.46 11.32 4.40
N ASP A 10 4.01 12.51 4.65
CA ASP A 10 3.87 13.64 3.74
C ASP A 10 4.46 13.32 2.38
N LEU A 11 5.63 12.69 2.36
CA LEU A 11 6.30 12.33 1.13
C LEU A 11 5.47 11.32 0.33
N VAL A 12 4.96 10.29 1.00
CA VAL A 12 4.10 9.29 0.35
C VAL A 12 2.85 9.95 -0.22
N GLY A 13 2.20 10.78 0.57
CA GLY A 13 1.00 11.48 0.12
C GLY A 13 1.24 12.36 -1.09
N ALA A 14 2.36 13.09 -1.10
CA ALA A 14 2.73 13.94 -2.23
C ALA A 14 2.96 13.12 -3.50
N GLN A 15 3.58 11.96 -3.39
CA GLN A 15 3.80 11.07 -4.53
C GLN A 15 2.48 10.52 -5.07
N ILE A 16 1.57 10.16 -4.18
CA ILE A 16 0.23 9.68 -4.58
C ILE A 16 -0.48 10.80 -5.36
N ARG A 17 -0.48 12.01 -4.82
CA ARG A 17 -1.11 13.15 -5.47
C ARG A 17 -0.50 13.41 -6.84
N HIS A 18 0.81 13.36 -6.93
CA HIS A 18 1.51 13.58 -8.19
C HIS A 18 1.07 12.57 -9.26
N ARG A 19 1.03 11.29 -8.90
CA ARG A 19 0.61 10.25 -9.82
C ARG A 19 -0.86 10.39 -10.22
N ARG A 20 -1.70 10.78 -9.28
CA ARG A 20 -3.11 11.02 -9.57
C ARG A 20 -3.27 12.14 -10.60
N LEU A 21 -2.56 13.24 -10.40
CA LEU A 21 -2.62 14.39 -11.30
C LEU A 21 -2.06 14.06 -12.69
N GLN A 22 -1.01 13.26 -12.75
CA GLN A 22 -0.46 12.80 -14.03
C GLN A 22 -1.48 12.02 -14.84
N ARG A 23 -2.40 11.35 -14.17
CA ARG A 23 -3.45 10.58 -14.84
C ARG A 23 -4.73 11.38 -15.04
N ASN A 24 -4.71 12.66 -14.69
CA ASN A 24 -5.87 13.54 -14.80
C ASN A 24 -7.09 13.02 -14.04
N LEU A 25 -6.85 12.43 -12.88
CA LEU A 25 -7.91 11.90 -12.03
C LEU A 25 -8.21 12.87 -10.89
N THR A 26 -9.49 13.00 -10.56
CA THR A 26 -9.91 13.76 -9.39
C THR A 26 -9.87 12.87 -8.15
N LEU A 27 -9.93 13.50 -6.97
CA LEU A 27 -10.05 12.76 -5.72
C LEU A 27 -11.29 11.86 -5.71
N ASP A 28 -12.41 12.39 -6.22
CA ASP A 28 -13.65 11.62 -6.29
C ASP A 28 -13.51 10.39 -7.18
N GLN A 29 -12.85 10.55 -8.32
CA GLN A 29 -12.65 9.43 -9.24
C GLN A 29 -11.79 8.33 -8.61
N VAL A 30 -10.71 8.71 -7.96
CA VAL A 30 -9.85 7.72 -7.30
C VAL A 30 -10.60 7.04 -6.16
N ALA A 31 -11.30 7.81 -5.35
CA ALA A 31 -12.08 7.26 -4.24
C ALA A 31 -13.13 6.27 -4.73
N GLU A 32 -13.85 6.62 -5.78
CA GLU A 32 -14.87 5.75 -6.35
C GLU A 32 -14.25 4.44 -6.87
N GLN A 33 -13.18 4.54 -7.62
CA GLN A 33 -12.53 3.37 -8.20
C GLN A 33 -11.89 2.48 -7.13
N ALA A 34 -11.42 3.08 -6.05
CA ALA A 34 -10.80 2.35 -4.94
C ALA A 34 -11.82 1.82 -3.93
N GLY A 35 -13.08 2.23 -4.05
CA GLY A 35 -14.09 1.85 -3.08
C GLY A 35 -13.88 2.52 -1.72
N LEU A 36 -13.41 3.75 -1.71
CA LEU A 36 -13.09 4.51 -0.50
C LEU A 36 -13.87 5.81 -0.47
N ALA A 37 -14.00 6.38 0.73
CA ALA A 37 -14.54 7.72 0.87
C ALA A 37 -13.51 8.72 0.35
N ARG A 38 -13.99 9.82 -0.23
CA ARG A 38 -13.11 10.88 -0.72
C ARG A 38 -12.16 11.36 0.36
N ARG A 39 -12.68 11.56 1.57
CA ARG A 39 -11.88 12.04 2.68
C ARG A 39 -10.72 11.10 3.03
N THR A 40 -10.94 9.79 2.87
CA THR A 40 -9.90 8.80 3.11
C THR A 40 -8.73 8.99 2.16
N VAL A 41 -9.01 9.21 0.87
CA VAL A 41 -7.98 9.47 -0.13
C VAL A 41 -7.30 10.81 0.15
N GLN A 42 -8.09 11.82 0.49
CA GLN A 42 -7.56 13.14 0.80
C GLN A 42 -6.60 13.09 2.00
N ASN A 43 -6.96 12.36 3.04
CA ASN A 43 -6.09 12.19 4.21
C ASN A 43 -4.78 11.51 3.84
N LEU A 44 -4.85 10.51 2.97
CA LEU A 44 -3.64 9.83 2.48
C LEU A 44 -2.71 10.81 1.76
N GLU A 45 -3.27 11.63 0.88
CA GLU A 45 -2.46 12.60 0.11
C GLU A 45 -1.86 13.69 0.98
N HIS A 46 -2.52 14.03 2.07
CA HIS A 46 -2.05 15.08 2.97
C HIS A 46 -1.18 14.57 4.12
N GLY A 47 -0.88 13.28 4.14
CA GLY A 47 -0.04 12.72 5.19
C GLY A 47 -0.70 12.67 6.55
N HIS A 48 -2.02 12.58 6.61
CA HIS A 48 -2.76 12.56 7.87
C HIS A 48 -3.03 11.15 8.40
N GLY A 49 -2.21 10.22 7.98
CA GLY A 49 -2.35 8.83 8.39
C GLY A 49 -3.22 8.03 7.43
N SER A 50 -2.97 6.75 7.38
CA SER A 50 -3.71 5.86 6.51
C SER A 50 -3.40 4.42 6.92
N THR A 51 -4.24 3.49 6.46
CA THR A 51 -3.94 2.08 6.63
C THR A 51 -3.19 1.57 5.40
N LEU A 52 -2.50 0.47 5.60
CA LEU A 52 -1.82 -0.18 4.49
C LEU A 52 -2.82 -0.61 3.41
N ALA A 53 -4.00 -1.06 3.82
CA ALA A 53 -5.04 -1.46 2.86
C ALA A 53 -5.48 -0.28 2.00
N THR A 54 -5.66 0.90 2.60
CA THR A 54 -6.02 2.11 1.85
C THR A 54 -4.94 2.46 0.84
N LEU A 55 -3.68 2.44 1.27
CA LEU A 55 -2.56 2.72 0.37
C LEU A 55 -2.54 1.74 -0.81
N ALA A 56 -2.70 0.45 -0.53
CA ALA A 56 -2.69 -0.57 -1.57
C ALA A 56 -3.82 -0.37 -2.57
N LYS A 57 -5.02 -0.03 -2.09
CA LYS A 57 -6.18 0.21 -2.96
C LYS A 57 -5.95 1.40 -3.89
N VAL A 58 -5.38 2.48 -3.35
CA VAL A 58 -5.10 3.67 -4.15
C VAL A 58 -4.00 3.40 -5.17
N LEU A 59 -2.94 2.73 -4.76
CA LEU A 59 -1.86 2.38 -5.70
C LEU A 59 -2.37 1.51 -6.83
N ARG A 60 -3.28 0.61 -6.54
CA ARG A 60 -3.89 -0.24 -7.56
C ARG A 60 -4.67 0.57 -8.58
N VAL A 61 -5.46 1.55 -8.12
CA VAL A 61 -6.22 2.44 -8.99
C VAL A 61 -5.30 3.27 -9.88
N LEU A 62 -4.20 3.73 -9.31
CA LEU A 62 -3.24 4.58 -10.03
C LEU A 62 -2.28 3.76 -10.89
N ASP A 63 -2.40 2.44 -10.88
CA ASP A 63 -1.48 1.56 -11.60
C ASP A 63 -0.04 1.87 -11.23
N ALA A 64 0.19 2.01 -9.93
CA ALA A 64 1.48 2.38 -9.37
C ALA A 64 2.16 1.22 -8.65
N ASP A 65 1.92 0.01 -9.12
CA ASP A 65 2.51 -1.20 -8.54
C ASP A 65 4.03 -1.18 -8.59
N ASP A 66 4.59 -0.47 -9.57
CA ASP A 66 6.03 -0.30 -9.69
C ASP A 66 6.63 0.32 -8.44
N TRP A 67 5.86 1.08 -7.71
CA TRP A 67 6.28 1.68 -6.46
C TRP A 67 6.60 0.62 -5.41
N LEU A 68 5.75 -0.41 -5.35
CA LEU A 68 5.97 -1.51 -4.43
C LEU A 68 7.16 -2.37 -4.86
N ALA A 69 7.48 -2.36 -6.15
CA ALA A 69 8.63 -3.10 -6.66
C ALA A 69 9.93 -2.57 -6.09
N THR A 70 9.99 -1.31 -5.70
CA THR A 70 11.19 -0.74 -5.09
C THR A 70 11.47 -1.30 -3.71
N LEU A 71 10.47 -1.93 -3.10
CA LEU A 71 10.59 -2.54 -1.78
C LEU A 71 11.02 -4.00 -1.85
N THR A 72 11.10 -4.57 -3.05
CA THR A 72 11.50 -5.96 -3.18
C THR A 72 13.00 -6.10 -2.94
N PRO A 73 13.44 -7.22 -2.36
CA PRO A 73 14.86 -7.48 -2.22
C PRO A 73 15.52 -7.63 -3.60
N PRO A 74 16.86 -7.57 -3.67
CA PRO A 74 17.57 -7.70 -4.95
C PRO A 74 17.19 -8.96 -5.74
N GLU A 75 16.81 -10.03 -5.04
CA GLU A 75 16.35 -11.24 -5.69
C GLU A 75 14.83 -11.23 -5.71
N PRO A 76 14.22 -11.25 -6.90
CA PRO A 76 12.76 -11.23 -6.99
C PRO A 76 12.14 -12.43 -6.32
N ILE A 77 11.09 -12.22 -5.53
CA ILE A 77 10.33 -13.30 -4.93
C ILE A 77 9.33 -13.80 -5.97
N SER A 78 9.44 -15.08 -6.34
CA SER A 78 8.46 -15.65 -7.26
C SER A 78 7.12 -15.81 -6.56
N PRO A 79 6.00 -15.77 -7.29
CA PRO A 79 4.69 -16.01 -6.71
C PRO A 79 4.60 -17.36 -5.99
N VAL A 80 5.29 -18.37 -6.50
CA VAL A 80 5.30 -19.68 -5.86
C VAL A 80 6.02 -19.65 -4.53
N ALA A 81 7.20 -19.01 -4.49
CA ALA A 81 7.95 -18.88 -3.25
C ALA A 81 7.18 -18.11 -2.18
N LEU A 82 6.51 -17.03 -2.59
CA LEU A 82 5.69 -16.24 -1.68
C LEU A 82 4.54 -17.07 -1.12
N ARG A 83 3.89 -17.84 -1.97
CA ARG A 83 2.79 -18.71 -1.55
C ARG A 83 3.26 -19.75 -0.55
N ASP A 84 4.40 -20.38 -0.81
CA ASP A 84 4.97 -21.38 0.09
C ASP A 84 5.30 -20.77 1.44
N GLN A 85 5.83 -19.56 1.45
CA GLN A 85 6.12 -18.85 2.68
C GLN A 85 4.87 -18.58 3.49
N GLN A 86 3.81 -18.15 2.81
CA GLN A 86 2.53 -17.90 3.47
C GLN A 86 1.94 -19.17 4.06
N GLN A 87 2.02 -20.27 3.35
CA GLN A 87 1.53 -21.55 3.84
C GLN A 87 2.31 -22.00 5.08
N ARG A 88 3.62 -21.84 5.08
CA ARG A 88 4.42 -22.17 6.25
C ARG A 88 4.03 -21.33 7.46
N ASN A 89 3.82 -20.06 7.25
CA ASN A 89 3.39 -19.16 8.32
C ASN A 89 2.04 -19.59 8.90
N GLN A 90 1.11 -19.97 8.04
CA GLN A 90 -0.20 -20.46 8.46
C GLN A 90 -0.09 -21.75 9.28
N ARG A 91 0.78 -22.66 8.87
CA ARG A 91 1.01 -23.91 9.62
C ARG A 91 1.53 -23.61 11.01
N GLN A 92 2.46 -22.69 11.13
CA GLN A 92 2.99 -22.32 12.43
C GLN A 92 1.92 -21.75 13.34
N ARG A 93 1.04 -20.91 12.80
CA ARG A 93 -0.07 -20.35 13.57
C ARG A 93 -1.04 -21.44 14.01
N ALA A 94 -1.37 -22.34 13.10
CA ALA A 94 -2.29 -23.44 13.42
C ALA A 94 -1.72 -24.31 14.53
N THR A 95 -0.44 -24.61 14.48
CA THR A 95 0.22 -25.41 15.51
C THR A 95 0.19 -24.70 16.85
N GLY A 96 0.44 -23.38 16.88
CA GLY A 96 0.37 -22.62 18.09
C GLY A 96 -1.02 -22.58 18.70
N HIS A 97 -2.04 -22.48 17.87
CA HIS A 97 -3.43 -22.47 18.33
C HIS A 97 -3.91 -23.84 18.79
N GLY A 98 -3.38 -24.89 18.20
CA GLY A 98 -3.82 -26.25 18.53
C GLY A 98 -3.53 -26.64 19.97
N ARG A 99 -2.80 -25.84 20.67
CA ARG A 99 -2.48 -26.10 22.06
C ARG A 99 -3.31 -25.31 23.04
N GLY A 100 -3.95 -24.30 22.54
CA GLY A 100 -4.67 -23.37 23.39
C GLY A 100 -6.01 -23.86 23.74
#